data_8d99c2a29357a739a965c6120bc5f121
#
_entry.id   8d99c2a29357a739a965c6120bc5f121
#
_cell.length_a   1.000
_cell.length_b   1.000
_cell.length_c   1.000
_cell.angle_alpha   90.00
_cell.angle_beta   90.00
_cell.angle_gamma   90.00
#
_symmetry.space_group_name_H-M   'P 1'
#
loop_
_entity.id
_entity.type
_entity.pdbx_description
1 polymer ?
#
loop_
_entity_poly.entity_id
_entity_poly.type
_entity_poly.pdbx_seq_one_letter_code
_entity_poly.pdbx_strand_id
1 'polypeptide(L)'
;MKFRKLIPFIIIVTLVISVNQVVSAQESSEDFIIPRTNSKAKIYQTIASTQIEITYNRPNLRGREIFGNLVPYNEIWRTGSDEATELYFNTPVKLEGIPIDSGRYELFTIPGEYRWEVILQNNQNQWGSYKYNPENDVIRFTVTPLKINEPIETFTISVDNVGSNYASLNIAWDNIVVPINLTIDLKSTVIPNLEKALKESSRPPYFQAAMFYFENDIDINRAAELMSMALNKNPEHIGMLYRYALILKQKGDLLEARKAAEKSLNGAQSASPELKTEYIRLNTVLLDELESMKD
;
A
#
# COMPACT_ATOMS: atom_id res chain seq x y z
N MET A 1 60.69 48.56 -65.99
CA MET A 1 60.04 49.01 -64.78
C MET A 1 58.98 47.98 -64.41
N LYS A 2 59.19 47.04 -63.48
CA LYS A 2 58.25 46.01 -63.06
C LYS A 2 57.95 46.23 -61.59
N PHE A 3 56.73 46.65 -61.29
CA PHE A 3 56.26 46.73 -59.89
C PHE A 3 55.86 45.36 -59.40
N ARG A 4 56.55 44.84 -58.32
CA ARG A 4 56.24 43.65 -57.57
C ARG A 4 55.22 44.03 -56.48
N LYS A 5 54.00 43.50 -56.60
CA LYS A 5 53.00 43.59 -55.51
C LYS A 5 53.38 42.66 -54.36
N LEU A 6 53.60 43.21 -53.18
CA LEU A 6 53.67 42.50 -51.94
C LEU A 6 52.25 42.19 -51.46
N ILE A 7 51.98 40.92 -51.17
CA ILE A 7 50.78 40.47 -50.49
C ILE A 7 51.08 40.40 -48.98
N PRO A 8 50.36 41.09 -48.12
CA PRO A 8 50.57 40.92 -46.67
C PRO A 8 49.94 39.61 -46.18
N PHE A 9 50.79 38.79 -45.51
CA PHE A 9 50.38 37.56 -44.89
C PHE A 9 49.72 37.92 -43.57
N ILE A 10 48.36 37.77 -43.49
CA ILE A 10 47.60 37.97 -42.27
C ILE A 10 47.72 36.68 -41.45
N ILE A 11 48.45 36.73 -40.38
CA ILE A 11 48.50 35.64 -39.37
C ILE A 11 47.26 35.78 -38.50
N ILE A 12 46.29 34.87 -38.68
CA ILE A 12 45.17 34.75 -37.78
C ILE A 12 45.65 33.94 -36.57
N VAL A 13 45.88 34.61 -35.43
CA VAL A 13 46.13 33.98 -34.15
C VAL A 13 44.76 33.60 -33.57
N THR A 14 44.39 32.35 -33.69
CA THR A 14 43.24 31.80 -33.00
C THR A 14 43.58 31.64 -31.51
N LEU A 15 43.05 32.54 -30.69
CA LEU A 15 43.13 32.46 -29.24
C LEU A 15 42.13 31.38 -28.78
N VAL A 16 42.64 30.20 -28.46
CA VAL A 16 41.81 29.14 -27.82
C VAL A 16 41.69 29.50 -26.34
N ILE A 17 40.56 30.12 -26.00
CA ILE A 17 40.14 30.32 -24.59
C ILE A 17 39.64 28.96 -24.08
N SER A 18 40.48 28.20 -23.39
CA SER A 18 40.05 27.06 -22.59
C SER A 18 39.27 27.59 -21.39
N VAL A 19 37.94 27.54 -21.48
CA VAL A 19 37.06 27.75 -20.32
C VAL A 19 37.20 26.52 -19.43
N ASN A 20 38.06 26.63 -18.43
CA ASN A 20 38.04 25.71 -17.30
C ASN A 20 36.71 25.94 -16.56
N GLN A 21 35.70 25.12 -16.84
CA GLN A 21 34.54 24.99 -15.94
C GLN A 21 35.11 24.40 -14.64
N VAL A 22 35.32 25.24 -13.68
CA VAL A 22 35.43 24.82 -12.27
C VAL A 22 34.05 24.31 -11.92
N VAL A 23 33.85 22.99 -12.04
CA VAL A 23 32.73 22.30 -11.40
C VAL A 23 33.01 22.48 -9.91
N SER A 24 32.42 23.51 -9.31
CA SER A 24 32.26 23.61 -7.88
C SER A 24 31.39 22.43 -7.48
N ALA A 25 32.02 21.34 -7.07
CA ALA A 25 31.36 20.33 -6.28
C ALA A 25 30.90 21.08 -5.02
N GLN A 26 29.61 21.45 -5.02
CA GLN A 26 28.96 21.88 -3.80
C GLN A 26 28.93 20.62 -2.94
N GLU A 27 29.97 20.46 -2.10
CA GLU A 27 29.91 19.56 -0.97
C GLU A 27 28.64 20.00 -0.20
N SER A 28 27.57 19.23 -0.37
CA SER A 28 26.49 19.26 0.60
C SER A 28 27.17 18.91 1.92
N SER A 29 27.35 19.90 2.78
CA SER A 29 27.66 19.64 4.18
C SER A 29 26.52 18.73 4.64
N GLU A 30 26.77 17.42 4.72
CA GLU A 30 25.86 16.54 5.42
C GLU A 30 25.80 17.14 6.83
N ASP A 31 24.66 17.76 7.15
CA ASP A 31 24.44 18.31 8.47
C ASP A 31 24.71 17.18 9.46
N PHE A 32 25.69 17.34 10.32
CA PHE A 32 26.04 16.34 11.33
C PHE A 32 24.83 16.14 12.24
N ILE A 33 24.15 15.00 12.05
CA ILE A 33 22.98 14.65 12.83
C ILE A 33 23.44 14.08 14.17
N ILE A 34 23.20 14.82 15.23
CA ILE A 34 23.42 14.31 16.59
C ILE A 34 22.43 13.17 16.85
N PRO A 35 22.91 11.94 17.14
CA PRO A 35 22.02 10.80 17.38
C PRO A 35 21.07 11.09 18.55
N ARG A 36 19.77 10.89 18.32
CA ARG A 36 18.75 11.00 19.37
C ARG A 36 18.68 9.71 20.18
N THR A 37 18.26 9.82 21.44
CA THR A 37 18.06 8.67 22.32
C THR A 37 16.95 7.75 21.83
N ASN A 38 15.91 8.31 21.20
CA ASN A 38 14.79 7.60 20.62
C ASN A 38 14.96 7.60 19.09
N SER A 39 14.97 6.42 18.49
CA SER A 39 15.07 6.30 17.04
C SER A 39 13.76 6.73 16.36
N LYS A 40 13.87 7.37 15.19
CA LYS A 40 12.74 7.68 14.34
C LYS A 40 12.52 6.54 13.35
N ALA A 41 11.29 6.11 13.18
CA ALA A 41 10.90 5.11 12.20
C ALA A 41 9.87 5.69 11.21
N LYS A 42 9.89 5.15 10.00
CA LYS A 42 8.85 5.38 9.00
C LYS A 42 8.40 4.04 8.45
N ILE A 43 7.09 3.82 8.44
CA ILE A 43 6.45 2.67 7.79
C ILE A 43 5.80 3.18 6.51
N TYR A 44 5.92 2.39 5.46
CA TYR A 44 5.25 2.59 4.20
C TYR A 44 4.54 1.30 3.83
N GLN A 45 3.22 1.36 3.70
CA GLN A 45 2.38 0.23 3.32
C GLN A 45 1.43 0.62 2.21
N THR A 46 1.31 -0.22 1.18
CA THR A 46 0.27 -0.07 0.15
C THR A 46 -0.77 -1.18 0.34
N ILE A 47 -2.05 -0.79 0.33
CA ILE A 47 -3.20 -1.70 0.36
C ILE A 47 -4.13 -1.28 -0.76
N ALA A 48 -4.42 -2.16 -1.71
CA ALA A 48 -5.07 -1.78 -2.97
C ALA A 48 -4.33 -0.62 -3.66
N SER A 49 -4.98 0.54 -3.85
CA SER A 49 -4.38 1.77 -4.37
C SER A 49 -4.01 2.78 -3.28
N THR A 50 -4.27 2.45 -2.03
CA THR A 50 -4.04 3.34 -0.89
C THR A 50 -2.62 3.20 -0.37
N GLN A 51 -1.91 4.32 -0.31
CA GLN A 51 -0.59 4.44 0.33
C GLN A 51 -0.78 4.95 1.74
N ILE A 52 -0.21 4.25 2.70
CA ILE A 52 -0.22 4.56 4.12
C ILE A 52 1.21 4.83 4.54
N GLU A 53 1.47 5.99 5.13
CA GLU A 53 2.75 6.29 5.75
C GLU A 53 2.54 6.58 7.23
N ILE A 54 3.43 6.05 8.07
CA ILE A 54 3.42 6.28 9.52
C ILE A 54 4.82 6.72 9.92
N THR A 55 4.95 7.91 10.47
CA THR A 55 6.23 8.43 10.96
C THR A 55 6.13 8.64 12.47
N TYR A 56 7.04 8.02 13.23
CA TYR A 56 6.96 8.05 14.69
C TYR A 56 8.33 7.86 15.34
N ASN A 57 8.45 8.25 16.60
CA ASN A 57 9.66 8.09 17.40
C ASN A 57 9.46 6.94 18.40
N ARG A 58 10.49 6.12 18.57
CA ARG A 58 10.47 4.82 19.25
C ARG A 58 11.23 4.86 20.57
N PRO A 59 10.56 5.19 21.70
CA PRO A 59 11.17 5.05 23.01
C PRO A 59 11.31 3.59 23.42
N ASN A 60 12.28 3.29 24.27
CA ASN A 60 12.52 1.97 24.86
C ASN A 60 11.94 1.88 26.27
N LEU A 61 11.57 0.67 26.67
CA LEU A 61 11.08 0.34 28.00
C LEU A 61 12.14 0.62 29.09
N ARG A 62 13.34 0.11 28.93
CA ARG A 62 14.48 0.29 29.87
C ARG A 62 14.12 -0.06 31.30
N GLY A 63 13.35 -1.13 31.50
CA GLY A 63 12.91 -1.58 32.83
C GLY A 63 11.96 -0.64 33.57
N ARG A 64 11.35 0.34 32.87
CA ARG A 64 10.36 1.26 33.46
C ARG A 64 8.95 0.68 33.34
N GLU A 65 8.10 1.05 34.27
CA GLU A 65 6.66 0.86 34.13
C GLU A 65 6.12 1.94 33.21
N ILE A 66 5.44 1.54 32.14
CA ILE A 66 4.99 2.46 31.09
C ILE A 66 3.60 3.00 31.37
N PHE A 67 2.59 2.14 31.22
CA PHE A 67 1.19 2.60 31.31
C PHE A 67 0.74 2.70 32.76
N GLY A 68 0.23 3.84 33.12
CA GLY A 68 -0.10 4.20 34.51
C GLY A 68 1.02 4.95 35.24
N ASN A 69 2.25 4.97 34.68
CA ASN A 69 3.40 5.69 35.25
C ASN A 69 4.02 6.65 34.24
N LEU A 70 4.95 6.18 33.38
CA LEU A 70 5.60 7.04 32.36
C LEU A 70 4.59 7.64 31.38
N VAL A 71 3.58 6.90 31.02
CA VAL A 71 2.40 7.33 30.26
C VAL A 71 1.19 7.15 31.17
N PRO A 72 0.73 8.23 31.83
CA PRO A 72 -0.37 8.16 32.76
C PRO A 72 -1.67 7.71 32.10
N TYR A 73 -2.50 6.98 32.83
CA TYR A 73 -3.85 6.65 32.38
C TYR A 73 -4.75 7.88 32.35
N ASN A 74 -5.65 7.90 31.38
CA ASN A 74 -6.65 8.95 31.15
C ASN A 74 -6.05 10.32 30.83
N GLU A 75 -4.78 10.35 30.38
CA GLU A 75 -4.14 11.58 29.90
C GLU A 75 -3.78 11.47 28.41
N ILE A 76 -3.76 12.62 27.74
CA ILE A 76 -3.43 12.69 26.31
C ILE A 76 -1.95 12.38 26.07
N TRP A 77 -1.68 11.45 25.19
CA TRP A 77 -0.34 11.02 24.81
C TRP A 77 -0.15 11.14 23.30
N ARG A 78 1.01 11.67 22.86
CA ARG A 78 1.40 11.81 21.45
C ARG A 78 1.69 10.50 20.74
N THR A 79 1.43 9.37 21.36
CA THR A 79 1.60 7.99 20.84
C THR A 79 3.01 7.74 20.32
N GLY A 80 3.99 7.94 21.21
CA GLY A 80 5.42 7.83 20.93
C GLY A 80 6.23 8.79 21.80
N SER A 81 7.36 9.27 21.27
CA SER A 81 8.22 10.26 21.93
C SER A 81 8.56 11.41 20.97
N ASP A 82 9.13 12.47 21.51
CA ASP A 82 9.56 13.67 20.75
C ASP A 82 8.40 14.30 19.96
N GLU A 83 8.43 14.29 18.62
CA GLU A 83 7.32 14.75 17.78
C GLU A 83 6.12 13.79 17.89
N ALA A 84 4.91 14.31 17.72
CA ALA A 84 3.70 13.51 17.63
C ALA A 84 3.78 12.52 16.44
N THR A 85 3.21 11.34 16.61
CA THR A 85 3.13 10.34 15.54
C THR A 85 2.28 10.87 14.40
N GLU A 86 2.78 10.78 13.17
CA GLU A 86 2.11 11.23 11.96
C GLU A 86 1.59 10.03 11.15
N LEU A 87 0.34 10.11 10.71
CA LEU A 87 -0.27 9.22 9.73
C LEU A 87 -0.55 9.99 8.44
N TYR A 88 -0.31 9.35 7.30
CA TYR A 88 -0.69 9.86 5.98
C TYR A 88 -1.43 8.81 5.18
N PHE A 89 -2.53 9.24 4.55
CA PHE A 89 -3.32 8.45 3.61
C PHE A 89 -3.47 9.23 2.31
N ASN A 90 -3.11 8.64 1.16
CA ASN A 90 -3.28 9.29 -0.15
C ASN A 90 -4.71 9.18 -0.70
N THR A 91 -5.54 8.32 -0.12
CA THR A 91 -6.97 8.15 -0.44
C THR A 91 -7.78 8.02 0.86
N PRO A 92 -9.10 8.23 0.84
CA PRO A 92 -9.94 8.00 2.02
C PRO A 92 -9.82 6.57 2.55
N VAL A 93 -9.83 6.43 3.87
CA VAL A 93 -9.81 5.15 4.60
C VAL A 93 -10.91 5.13 5.67
N LYS A 94 -11.12 3.99 6.31
CA LYS A 94 -11.92 3.91 7.53
C LYS A 94 -11.05 3.32 8.65
N LEU A 95 -11.05 3.96 9.82
CA LEU A 95 -10.50 3.39 11.06
C LEU A 95 -11.67 3.05 11.98
N GLU A 96 -11.73 1.79 12.44
CA GLU A 96 -12.88 1.25 13.20
C GLU A 96 -14.23 1.57 12.54
N GLY A 97 -14.29 1.53 11.20
CA GLY A 97 -15.48 1.85 10.42
C GLY A 97 -15.79 3.34 10.24
N ILE A 98 -15.08 4.23 10.90
CA ILE A 98 -15.26 5.69 10.79
C ILE A 98 -14.49 6.20 9.57
N PRO A 99 -15.15 6.90 8.63
CA PRO A 99 -14.48 7.41 7.43
C PRO A 99 -13.54 8.57 7.76
N ILE A 100 -12.40 8.59 7.07
CA ILE A 100 -11.36 9.61 7.17
C ILE A 100 -10.94 9.97 5.75
N ASP A 101 -10.88 11.24 5.45
CA ASP A 101 -10.41 11.73 4.15
C ASP A 101 -8.93 11.46 3.93
N SER A 102 -8.47 11.58 2.69
CA SER A 102 -7.04 11.60 2.39
C SER A 102 -6.38 12.81 3.04
N GLY A 103 -5.18 12.62 3.59
CA GLY A 103 -4.49 13.71 4.27
C GLY A 103 -3.39 13.24 5.21
N ARG A 104 -2.81 14.21 5.92
CA ARG A 104 -1.85 14.00 7.00
C ARG A 104 -2.50 14.34 8.34
N TYR A 105 -2.30 13.46 9.30
CA TYR A 105 -2.91 13.54 10.62
C TYR A 105 -1.87 13.27 11.70
N GLU A 106 -2.01 13.93 12.83
CA GLU A 106 -1.30 13.56 14.05
C GLU A 106 -2.13 12.58 14.86
N LEU A 107 -1.48 11.52 15.33
CA LEU A 107 -2.08 10.48 16.15
C LEU A 107 -1.83 10.77 17.62
N PHE A 108 -2.90 10.95 18.36
CA PHE A 108 -2.90 10.98 19.81
C PHE A 108 -3.71 9.82 20.37
N THR A 109 -3.37 9.39 21.58
CA THR A 109 -4.14 8.40 22.31
C THR A 109 -4.34 8.85 23.76
N ILE A 110 -5.41 8.37 24.38
CA ILE A 110 -5.63 8.46 25.82
C ILE A 110 -5.65 7.00 26.32
N PRO A 111 -4.54 6.49 26.84
CA PRO A 111 -4.49 5.16 27.42
C PRO A 111 -5.39 5.03 28.64
N GLY A 112 -6.13 3.95 28.69
CA GLY A 112 -6.85 3.52 29.88
C GLY A 112 -6.57 2.05 30.17
N GLU A 113 -6.84 1.60 31.35
CA GLU A 113 -6.54 0.21 31.76
C GLU A 113 -7.30 -0.83 30.92
N TYR A 114 -8.55 -0.53 30.55
CA TYR A 114 -9.45 -1.45 29.82
C TYR A 114 -9.84 -0.95 28.45
N ARG A 115 -9.64 0.31 28.16
CA ARG A 115 -10.05 0.96 26.92
C ARG A 115 -9.17 2.17 26.62
N TRP A 116 -8.77 2.29 25.37
CA TRP A 116 -8.01 3.42 24.88
C TRP A 116 -8.90 4.29 23.99
N GLU A 117 -8.74 5.60 24.06
CA GLU A 117 -9.22 6.49 23.02
C GLU A 117 -8.12 6.72 22.01
N VAL A 118 -8.49 6.68 20.74
CA VAL A 118 -7.62 6.98 19.60
C VAL A 118 -8.17 8.22 18.93
N ILE A 119 -7.29 9.17 18.64
CA ILE A 119 -7.64 10.50 18.17
C ILE A 119 -6.74 10.84 16.99
N LEU A 120 -7.34 11.30 15.89
CA LEU A 120 -6.61 11.93 14.80
C LEU A 120 -6.92 13.43 14.79
N GLN A 121 -5.86 14.24 14.71
CA GLN A 121 -5.96 15.67 14.51
C GLN A 121 -5.40 16.08 13.16
N ASN A 122 -5.80 17.23 12.66
CA ASN A 122 -5.11 17.88 11.55
C ASN A 122 -3.63 18.08 11.91
N ASN A 123 -2.73 17.68 11.02
CA ASN A 123 -1.28 17.77 11.27
C ASN A 123 -0.86 19.23 11.50
N GLN A 124 -0.25 19.48 12.65
CA GLN A 124 0.27 20.79 13.07
C GLN A 124 1.77 20.72 13.42
N ASN A 125 2.45 19.61 13.16
CA ASN A 125 3.86 19.36 13.52
C ASN A 125 4.15 19.59 14.99
N GLN A 126 3.35 19.00 15.87
CA GLN A 126 3.44 19.21 17.30
C GLN A 126 4.63 18.46 17.91
N TRP A 127 5.33 19.13 18.80
CA TRP A 127 6.29 18.50 19.71
C TRP A 127 5.57 18.12 21.01
N GLY A 128 5.53 16.84 21.37
CA GLY A 128 4.79 16.38 22.51
C GLY A 128 3.28 16.46 22.32
N SER A 129 2.55 16.55 23.43
CA SER A 129 1.11 16.78 23.47
C SER A 129 0.74 18.15 24.08
N TYR A 130 1.72 19.04 24.25
CA TYR A 130 1.55 20.31 24.98
C TYR A 130 0.62 21.29 24.30
N LYS A 131 0.44 21.18 23.00
CA LYS A 131 -0.45 22.05 22.20
C LYS A 131 -1.68 21.31 21.70
N TYR A 132 -1.95 20.13 22.26
CA TYR A 132 -3.16 19.40 21.92
C TYR A 132 -4.40 20.26 22.19
N ASN A 133 -5.29 20.36 21.23
CA ASN A 133 -6.57 21.05 21.35
C ASN A 133 -7.68 20.15 20.80
N PRO A 134 -8.66 19.73 21.60
CA PRO A 134 -9.74 18.86 21.16
C PRO A 134 -10.63 19.45 20.05
N GLU A 135 -10.62 20.77 19.84
CA GLU A 135 -11.33 21.40 18.72
C GLU A 135 -10.73 21.03 17.35
N ASN A 136 -9.49 20.56 17.34
CA ASN A 136 -8.81 20.10 16.13
C ASN A 136 -9.00 18.59 15.86
N ASP A 137 -9.75 17.88 16.68
CA ASP A 137 -10.03 16.46 16.48
C ASP A 137 -10.82 16.25 15.20
N VAL A 138 -10.26 15.47 14.29
CA VAL A 138 -10.95 15.04 13.06
C VAL A 138 -11.83 13.84 13.38
N ILE A 139 -11.29 12.88 14.13
CA ILE A 139 -12.02 11.72 14.65
C ILE A 139 -11.52 11.35 16.04
N ARG A 140 -12.43 10.73 16.80
CA ARG A 140 -12.14 10.10 18.09
C ARG A 140 -12.97 8.84 18.21
N PHE A 141 -12.33 7.74 18.59
CA PHE A 141 -12.99 6.45 18.81
C PHE A 141 -12.28 5.66 19.91
N THR A 142 -12.89 4.58 20.34
CA THR A 142 -12.35 3.75 21.41
C THR A 142 -12.02 2.35 20.90
N VAL A 143 -10.91 1.80 21.42
CA VAL A 143 -10.44 0.44 21.15
C VAL A 143 -10.09 -0.27 22.45
N THR A 144 -10.13 -1.60 22.43
CA THR A 144 -9.76 -2.42 23.59
C THR A 144 -8.29 -2.83 23.46
N PRO A 145 -7.43 -2.49 24.44
CA PRO A 145 -6.06 -2.97 24.46
C PRO A 145 -6.02 -4.47 24.74
N LEU A 146 -5.06 -5.15 24.15
CA LEU A 146 -4.77 -6.57 24.38
C LEU A 146 -3.51 -6.70 25.25
N LYS A 147 -3.56 -7.53 26.28
CA LYS A 147 -2.38 -7.88 27.07
C LYS A 147 -1.64 -9.04 26.40
N ILE A 148 -0.32 -8.91 26.31
CA ILE A 148 0.57 -9.95 25.81
C ILE A 148 1.52 -10.42 26.93
N ASN A 149 2.02 -11.66 26.82
CA ASN A 149 2.88 -12.24 27.86
C ASN A 149 4.32 -11.73 27.79
N GLU A 150 4.83 -11.48 26.58
CA GLU A 150 6.20 -11.04 26.37
C GLU A 150 6.23 -9.52 26.14
N PRO A 151 6.91 -8.74 26.98
CA PRO A 151 6.94 -7.30 26.83
C PRO A 151 7.74 -6.86 25.60
N ILE A 152 7.22 -5.88 24.89
CA ILE A 152 7.87 -5.25 23.75
C ILE A 152 8.74 -4.10 24.25
N GLU A 153 10.06 -4.28 24.19
CA GLU A 153 11.07 -3.32 24.67
C GLU A 153 10.97 -1.96 23.99
N THR A 154 10.88 -1.95 22.66
CA THR A 154 10.86 -0.72 21.86
C THR A 154 9.45 -0.43 21.38
N PHE A 155 8.92 0.75 21.69
CA PHE A 155 7.64 1.22 21.15
C PHE A 155 7.55 0.96 19.65
N THR A 156 6.52 0.27 19.21
CA THR A 156 6.37 -0.16 17.81
C THR A 156 4.96 0.13 17.33
N ILE A 157 4.88 0.73 16.15
CA ILE A 157 3.64 0.73 15.36
C ILE A 157 3.88 -0.20 14.19
N SER A 158 2.91 -1.06 13.85
CA SER A 158 2.98 -1.97 12.71
C SER A 158 1.67 -1.99 11.93
N VAL A 159 1.75 -2.47 10.69
CA VAL A 159 0.59 -2.73 9.84
C VAL A 159 0.60 -4.22 9.53
N ASP A 160 -0.32 -4.95 10.12
CA ASP A 160 -0.38 -6.41 10.08
C ASP A 160 -1.72 -6.89 9.50
N ASN A 161 -1.87 -8.20 9.30
CA ASN A 161 -3.09 -8.82 8.75
C ASN A 161 -3.59 -8.14 7.47
N VAL A 162 -2.65 -7.84 6.56
CA VAL A 162 -2.93 -7.10 5.33
C VAL A 162 -3.70 -7.98 4.36
N GLY A 163 -4.93 -7.57 4.04
CA GLY A 163 -5.77 -8.17 3.00
C GLY A 163 -5.88 -7.28 1.76
N SER A 164 -6.85 -7.58 0.90
CA SER A 164 -7.06 -6.83 -0.34
C SER A 164 -7.53 -5.38 -0.09
N ASN A 165 -8.26 -5.15 1.00
CA ASN A 165 -8.85 -3.85 1.34
C ASN A 165 -8.88 -3.57 2.85
N TYR A 166 -8.13 -4.32 3.64
CA TYR A 166 -8.07 -4.14 5.08
C TYR A 166 -6.68 -4.42 5.63
N ALA A 167 -6.42 -3.91 6.81
CA ALA A 167 -5.27 -4.24 7.65
C ALA A 167 -5.58 -3.97 9.11
N SER A 168 -4.70 -4.38 10.01
CA SER A 168 -4.66 -3.96 11.40
C SER A 168 -3.48 -3.01 11.62
N LEU A 169 -3.76 -1.78 12.03
CA LEU A 169 -2.75 -0.87 12.55
C LEU A 169 -2.59 -1.16 14.03
N ASN A 170 -1.41 -1.62 14.46
CA ASN A 170 -1.15 -2.01 15.83
C ASN A 170 -0.20 -1.02 16.51
N ILE A 171 -0.56 -0.56 17.71
CA ILE A 171 0.30 0.23 18.61
C ILE A 171 0.75 -0.72 19.71
N ALA A 172 2.05 -0.94 19.87
CA ALA A 172 2.58 -1.95 20.77
C ALA A 172 3.73 -1.41 21.62
N TRP A 173 3.63 -1.57 22.93
CA TRP A 173 4.71 -1.25 23.87
C TRP A 173 4.48 -1.96 25.19
N ASP A 174 5.58 -2.35 25.88
CA ASP A 174 5.49 -3.14 27.09
C ASP A 174 4.63 -4.41 26.83
N ASN A 175 3.71 -4.72 27.68
CA ASN A 175 2.80 -5.87 27.57
C ASN A 175 1.43 -5.51 26.95
N ILE A 176 1.33 -4.39 26.23
CA ILE A 176 0.08 -3.90 25.62
C ILE A 176 0.23 -3.82 24.10
N VAL A 177 -0.79 -4.33 23.40
CA VAL A 177 -1.01 -4.13 21.97
C VAL A 177 -2.41 -3.54 21.77
N VAL A 178 -2.49 -2.48 21.01
CA VAL A 178 -3.76 -1.79 20.68
C VAL A 178 -4.01 -1.96 19.19
N PRO A 179 -4.85 -2.92 18.78
CA PRO A 179 -5.21 -3.10 17.37
C PRO A 179 -6.26 -2.08 16.95
N ILE A 180 -6.11 -1.53 15.74
CA ILE A 180 -7.03 -0.61 15.10
C ILE A 180 -7.34 -1.16 13.72
N ASN A 181 -8.60 -1.44 13.44
CA ASN A 181 -9.02 -1.95 12.13
C ASN A 181 -8.98 -0.82 11.10
N LEU A 182 -8.24 -1.04 10.02
CA LEU A 182 -8.19 -0.16 8.86
C LEU A 182 -8.87 -0.85 7.69
N THR A 183 -9.79 -0.16 7.02
CA THR A 183 -10.44 -0.65 5.80
C THR A 183 -10.48 0.41 4.71
N ILE A 184 -10.48 -0.07 3.45
CA ILE A 184 -10.51 0.77 2.25
C ILE A 184 -11.77 0.42 1.47
N ASP A 185 -12.53 1.43 1.07
CA ASP A 185 -13.67 1.24 0.19
C ASP A 185 -13.19 1.14 -1.28
N LEU A 186 -13.04 -0.10 -1.76
CA LEU A 186 -12.59 -0.37 -3.13
C LEU A 186 -13.55 0.20 -4.18
N LYS A 187 -14.85 0.29 -3.86
CA LYS A 187 -15.84 0.79 -4.82
C LYS A 187 -15.66 2.27 -5.11
N SER A 188 -15.34 3.05 -4.10
CA SER A 188 -15.12 4.49 -4.26
C SER A 188 -13.69 4.84 -4.67
N THR A 189 -12.68 4.05 -4.27
CA THR A 189 -11.26 4.38 -4.47
C THR A 189 -10.65 3.76 -5.72
N VAL A 190 -11.05 2.54 -6.08
CA VAL A 190 -10.41 1.78 -7.18
C VAL A 190 -11.26 1.75 -8.44
N ILE A 191 -12.57 1.46 -8.32
CA ILE A 191 -13.44 1.23 -9.49
C ILE A 191 -13.47 2.43 -10.44
N PRO A 192 -13.59 3.70 -10.02
CA PRO A 192 -13.65 4.82 -10.94
C PRO A 192 -12.40 4.91 -11.85
N ASN A 193 -11.21 4.69 -11.27
CA ASN A 193 -9.95 4.71 -12.02
C ASN A 193 -9.82 3.47 -12.92
N LEU A 194 -10.27 2.31 -12.47
CA LEU A 194 -10.28 1.07 -13.24
C LEU A 194 -11.20 1.19 -14.46
N GLU A 195 -12.43 1.65 -14.28
CA GLU A 195 -13.38 1.85 -15.38
C GLU A 195 -12.91 2.94 -16.36
N LYS A 196 -12.25 3.98 -15.88
CA LYS A 196 -11.59 4.97 -16.74
C LYS A 196 -10.49 4.31 -17.58
N ALA A 197 -9.62 3.50 -16.97
CA ALA A 197 -8.55 2.80 -17.68
C ALA A 197 -9.10 1.81 -18.72
N LEU A 198 -10.22 1.14 -18.44
CA LEU A 198 -10.89 0.24 -19.39
C LEU A 198 -11.42 0.96 -20.63
N LYS A 199 -11.84 2.23 -20.50
CA LYS A 199 -12.41 3.06 -21.60
C LYS A 199 -11.36 3.79 -22.40
N GLU A 200 -10.33 4.34 -21.73
CA GLU A 200 -9.41 5.31 -22.34
C GLU A 200 -8.06 4.69 -22.74
N SER A 201 -7.69 3.54 -22.18
CA SER A 201 -6.41 2.92 -22.50
C SER A 201 -6.41 2.30 -23.90
N SER A 202 -5.35 2.48 -24.66
CA SER A 202 -5.10 1.77 -25.91
C SER A 202 -4.91 0.25 -25.71
N ARG A 203 -4.59 -0.17 -24.48
CA ARG A 203 -4.47 -1.56 -24.05
C ARG A 203 -5.23 -1.76 -22.74
N PRO A 204 -6.57 -1.81 -22.80
CA PRO A 204 -7.38 -1.95 -21.60
C PRO A 204 -6.98 -3.19 -20.80
N PRO A 205 -6.85 -3.09 -19.45
CA PRO A 205 -6.38 -4.17 -18.59
C PRO A 205 -7.52 -5.16 -18.24
N TYR A 206 -8.17 -5.76 -19.25
CA TYR A 206 -9.37 -6.60 -19.06
C TYR A 206 -9.14 -7.75 -18.08
N PHE A 207 -8.00 -8.46 -18.19
CA PHE A 207 -7.70 -9.56 -17.29
C PHE A 207 -7.53 -9.12 -15.85
N GLN A 208 -6.73 -8.08 -15.60
CA GLN A 208 -6.50 -7.55 -14.26
C GLN A 208 -7.78 -7.02 -13.65
N ALA A 209 -8.61 -6.33 -14.46
CA ALA A 209 -9.90 -5.83 -14.04
C ALA A 209 -10.87 -6.97 -13.69
N ALA A 210 -10.94 -8.02 -14.52
CA ALA A 210 -11.76 -9.20 -14.25
C ALA A 210 -11.37 -9.85 -12.92
N MET A 211 -10.08 -10.03 -12.69
CA MET A 211 -9.58 -10.59 -11.43
C MET A 211 -9.87 -9.69 -10.24
N PHE A 212 -9.74 -8.37 -10.38
CA PHE A 212 -10.08 -7.43 -9.32
C PHE A 212 -11.55 -7.55 -8.89
N TYR A 213 -12.48 -7.59 -9.84
CA TYR A 213 -13.91 -7.76 -9.54
C TYR A 213 -14.21 -9.12 -8.89
N PHE A 214 -13.57 -10.18 -9.37
CA PHE A 214 -13.73 -11.54 -8.89
C PHE A 214 -13.17 -11.74 -7.48
N GLU A 215 -11.89 -11.42 -7.27
CA GLU A 215 -11.17 -11.68 -6.02
C GLU A 215 -11.67 -10.83 -4.84
N ASN A 216 -12.32 -9.70 -5.12
CA ASN A 216 -12.91 -8.84 -4.09
C ASN A 216 -14.44 -8.99 -3.97
N ASP A 217 -15.03 -9.96 -4.65
CA ASP A 217 -16.47 -10.26 -4.61
C ASP A 217 -17.36 -9.02 -4.86
N ILE A 218 -16.95 -8.18 -5.84
CA ILE A 218 -17.63 -6.89 -6.10
C ILE A 218 -18.78 -7.03 -7.07
N ASP A 219 -18.53 -7.67 -8.23
CA ASP A 219 -19.49 -7.90 -9.30
C ASP A 219 -19.04 -9.07 -10.18
N ILE A 220 -19.62 -10.24 -9.95
CA ILE A 220 -19.28 -11.47 -10.68
C ILE A 220 -19.68 -11.39 -12.16
N ASN A 221 -20.72 -10.66 -12.51
CA ASN A 221 -21.14 -10.49 -13.91
C ASN A 221 -20.13 -9.63 -14.67
N ARG A 222 -19.68 -8.54 -14.03
CA ARG A 222 -18.63 -7.69 -14.60
C ARG A 222 -17.30 -8.42 -14.74
N ALA A 223 -16.96 -9.25 -13.76
CA ALA A 223 -15.77 -10.12 -13.83
C ALA A 223 -15.83 -11.07 -15.03
N ALA A 224 -16.98 -11.72 -15.24
CA ALA A 224 -17.17 -12.64 -16.37
C ALA A 224 -17.09 -11.92 -17.74
N GLU A 225 -17.73 -10.77 -17.86
CA GLU A 225 -17.68 -9.93 -19.06
C GLU A 225 -16.23 -9.54 -19.40
N LEU A 226 -15.49 -8.99 -18.44
CA LEU A 226 -14.12 -8.55 -18.63
C LEU A 226 -13.16 -9.71 -18.94
N MET A 227 -13.34 -10.86 -18.30
CA MET A 227 -12.55 -12.04 -18.60
C MET A 227 -12.82 -12.57 -20.01
N SER A 228 -14.07 -12.52 -20.46
CA SER A 228 -14.43 -12.83 -21.85
C SER A 228 -13.73 -11.89 -22.83
N MET A 229 -13.70 -10.58 -22.55
CA MET A 229 -12.96 -9.60 -23.36
C MET A 229 -11.45 -9.88 -23.40
N ALA A 230 -10.87 -10.30 -22.28
CA ALA A 230 -9.47 -10.70 -22.22
C ALA A 230 -9.18 -11.94 -23.08
N LEU A 231 -10.05 -12.96 -23.01
CA LEU A 231 -9.97 -14.20 -23.78
C LEU A 231 -10.20 -13.97 -25.27
N ASN A 232 -11.01 -13.00 -25.68
CA ASN A 232 -11.16 -12.63 -27.09
C ASN A 232 -9.81 -12.20 -27.73
N LYS A 233 -8.90 -11.63 -26.93
CA LYS A 233 -7.56 -11.27 -27.37
C LYS A 233 -6.57 -12.44 -27.29
N ASN A 234 -6.77 -13.36 -26.37
CA ASN A 234 -5.89 -14.49 -26.10
C ASN A 234 -6.70 -15.78 -25.84
N PRO A 235 -7.38 -16.35 -26.86
CA PRO A 235 -8.40 -17.38 -26.69
C PRO A 235 -7.87 -18.72 -26.17
N GLU A 236 -6.56 -18.95 -26.28
CA GLU A 236 -5.91 -20.20 -25.84
C GLU A 236 -5.08 -20.02 -24.56
N HIS A 237 -5.21 -18.87 -23.88
CA HIS A 237 -4.40 -18.61 -22.69
C HIS A 237 -4.89 -19.46 -21.51
N ILE A 238 -4.16 -20.51 -21.17
CA ILE A 238 -4.51 -21.53 -20.18
C ILE A 238 -4.94 -20.94 -18.84
N GLY A 239 -4.13 -20.03 -18.29
CA GLY A 239 -4.41 -19.39 -16.98
C GLY A 239 -5.65 -18.50 -16.99
N MET A 240 -5.97 -17.82 -18.11
CA MET A 240 -7.21 -17.04 -18.21
C MET A 240 -8.43 -17.95 -18.33
N LEU A 241 -8.32 -19.04 -19.10
CA LEU A 241 -9.39 -20.04 -19.22
C LEU A 241 -9.73 -20.68 -17.88
N TYR A 242 -8.73 -21.07 -17.10
CA TYR A 242 -8.92 -21.62 -15.75
C TYR A 242 -9.64 -20.60 -14.83
N ARG A 243 -9.16 -19.33 -14.81
CA ARG A 243 -9.78 -18.29 -13.99
C ARG A 243 -11.19 -17.94 -14.46
N TYR A 244 -11.43 -18.00 -15.76
CA TYR A 244 -12.79 -17.83 -16.32
C TYR A 244 -13.73 -18.94 -15.85
N ALA A 245 -13.25 -20.17 -15.81
CA ALA A 245 -14.01 -21.30 -15.27
C ALA A 245 -14.38 -21.08 -13.79
N LEU A 246 -13.46 -20.54 -12.97
CA LEU A 246 -13.75 -20.20 -11.58
C LEU A 246 -14.82 -19.09 -11.46
N ILE A 247 -14.70 -18.03 -12.26
CA ILE A 247 -15.67 -16.93 -12.31
C ILE A 247 -17.05 -17.44 -12.70
N LEU A 248 -17.14 -18.27 -13.74
CA LEU A 248 -18.40 -18.87 -14.22
C LEU A 248 -19.00 -19.83 -13.20
N LYS A 249 -18.18 -20.61 -12.50
CA LYS A 249 -18.61 -21.46 -11.38
C LYS A 249 -19.25 -20.62 -10.27
N GLN A 250 -18.62 -19.55 -9.83
CA GLN A 250 -19.16 -18.66 -8.81
C GLN A 250 -20.44 -17.95 -9.29
N LYS A 251 -20.53 -17.64 -10.58
CA LYS A 251 -21.74 -17.06 -11.20
C LYS A 251 -22.91 -18.05 -11.28
N GLY A 252 -22.63 -19.36 -11.21
CA GLY A 252 -23.62 -20.42 -11.38
C GLY A 252 -23.75 -20.95 -12.80
N ASP A 253 -22.95 -20.47 -13.74
CA ASP A 253 -22.93 -20.89 -15.15
C ASP A 253 -22.10 -22.19 -15.31
N LEU A 254 -22.51 -23.27 -14.64
CA LEU A 254 -21.73 -24.50 -14.46
C LEU A 254 -21.34 -25.17 -15.78
N LEU A 255 -22.22 -25.13 -16.80
CA LEU A 255 -21.93 -25.72 -18.12
C LEU A 255 -20.77 -24.98 -18.81
N GLU A 256 -20.81 -23.66 -18.81
CA GLU A 256 -19.76 -22.85 -19.44
C GLU A 256 -18.46 -22.89 -18.61
N ALA A 257 -18.56 -22.99 -17.28
CA ALA A 257 -17.43 -23.20 -16.39
C ALA A 257 -16.67 -24.49 -16.74
N ARG A 258 -17.40 -25.60 -16.97
CA ARG A 258 -16.84 -26.89 -17.40
C ARG A 258 -16.12 -26.76 -18.74
N LYS A 259 -16.75 -26.16 -19.75
CA LYS A 259 -16.14 -25.96 -21.06
C LYS A 259 -14.83 -25.16 -20.98
N ALA A 260 -14.82 -24.12 -20.18
CA ALA A 260 -13.62 -23.30 -19.98
C ALA A 260 -12.50 -24.09 -19.28
N ALA A 261 -12.84 -24.88 -18.24
CA ALA A 261 -11.89 -25.73 -17.53
C ALA A 261 -11.31 -26.85 -18.44
N GLU A 262 -12.16 -27.53 -19.23
CA GLU A 262 -11.74 -28.54 -20.21
C GLU A 262 -10.81 -27.93 -21.27
N LYS A 263 -11.13 -26.76 -21.80
CA LYS A 263 -10.27 -26.04 -22.74
C LYS A 263 -8.91 -25.68 -22.12
N SER A 264 -8.91 -25.21 -20.87
CA SER A 264 -7.68 -24.93 -20.11
C SER A 264 -6.85 -26.23 -19.91
N LEU A 265 -7.50 -27.32 -19.51
CA LEU A 265 -6.86 -28.63 -19.31
C LEU A 265 -6.21 -29.13 -20.60
N ASN A 266 -6.92 -29.05 -21.71
CA ASN A 266 -6.42 -29.49 -23.02
C ASN A 266 -5.21 -28.65 -23.47
N GLY A 267 -5.28 -27.32 -23.32
CA GLY A 267 -4.15 -26.42 -23.58
C GLY A 267 -2.92 -26.72 -22.71
N ALA A 268 -3.14 -27.09 -21.45
CA ALA A 268 -2.07 -27.45 -20.53
C ALA A 268 -1.27 -28.67 -20.96
N GLN A 269 -1.85 -29.62 -21.72
CA GLN A 269 -1.15 -30.82 -22.19
C GLN A 269 0.08 -30.48 -23.06
N SER A 270 0.02 -29.35 -23.78
CA SER A 270 1.08 -28.90 -24.70
C SER A 270 1.92 -27.77 -24.14
N ALA A 271 1.73 -27.40 -22.86
CA ALA A 271 2.45 -26.30 -22.20
C ALA A 271 3.85 -26.73 -21.72
N SER A 272 4.62 -25.74 -21.17
CA SER A 272 5.88 -26.04 -20.47
C SER A 272 5.64 -26.98 -19.27
N PRO A 273 6.64 -27.78 -18.87
CA PRO A 273 6.47 -28.75 -17.78
C PRO A 273 5.86 -28.17 -16.49
N GLU A 274 6.24 -26.96 -16.12
CA GLU A 274 5.76 -26.26 -14.92
C GLU A 274 4.27 -25.93 -15.05
N LEU A 275 3.89 -25.25 -16.12
CA LEU A 275 2.49 -24.88 -16.42
C LEU A 275 1.62 -26.12 -16.62
N LYS A 276 2.16 -27.15 -17.29
CA LYS A 276 1.45 -28.41 -17.48
C LYS A 276 1.10 -29.06 -16.17
N THR A 277 2.07 -29.24 -15.27
CA THR A 277 1.85 -29.86 -13.95
C THR A 277 0.83 -29.07 -13.13
N GLU A 278 0.98 -27.75 -13.08
CA GLU A 278 0.09 -26.88 -12.33
C GLU A 278 -1.34 -26.91 -12.86
N TYR A 279 -1.53 -26.60 -14.13
CA TYR A 279 -2.88 -26.45 -14.69
C TYR A 279 -3.62 -27.76 -14.94
N ILE A 280 -2.92 -28.90 -15.13
CA ILE A 280 -3.58 -30.21 -15.10
C ILE A 280 -4.17 -30.45 -13.72
N ARG A 281 -3.39 -30.30 -12.65
CA ARG A 281 -3.88 -30.48 -11.28
C ARG A 281 -5.05 -29.54 -10.94
N LEU A 282 -4.92 -28.24 -11.23
CA LEU A 282 -5.96 -27.25 -10.94
C LEU A 282 -7.26 -27.53 -11.68
N ASN A 283 -7.19 -27.84 -12.97
CA ASN A 283 -8.40 -28.09 -13.76
C ASN A 283 -9.03 -29.45 -13.42
N THR A 284 -8.26 -30.48 -13.08
CA THR A 284 -8.82 -31.77 -12.63
C THR A 284 -9.66 -31.57 -11.37
N VAL A 285 -9.12 -30.89 -10.36
CA VAL A 285 -9.86 -30.59 -9.12
C VAL A 285 -11.14 -29.78 -9.41
N LEU A 286 -11.02 -28.76 -10.26
CA LEU A 286 -12.19 -27.93 -10.61
C LEU A 286 -13.27 -28.72 -11.35
N LEU A 287 -12.88 -29.61 -12.26
CA LEU A 287 -13.83 -30.44 -13.01
C LEU A 287 -14.53 -31.46 -12.11
N ASP A 288 -13.83 -32.05 -11.14
CA ASP A 288 -14.44 -32.93 -10.13
C ASP A 288 -15.45 -32.19 -9.25
N GLU A 289 -15.11 -30.96 -8.82
CA GLU A 289 -16.03 -30.10 -8.08
C GLU A 289 -17.28 -29.77 -8.91
N LEU A 290 -17.10 -29.39 -10.18
CA LEU A 290 -18.22 -29.07 -11.09
C LEU A 290 -19.09 -30.29 -11.40
N GLU A 291 -18.55 -31.51 -11.35
CA GLU A 291 -19.34 -32.74 -11.48
C GLU A 291 -20.21 -32.97 -10.28
N SER A 292 -19.67 -32.77 -9.06
CA SER A 292 -20.42 -32.92 -7.80
C SER A 292 -21.52 -31.89 -7.58
N MET A 293 -21.50 -30.77 -8.32
CA MET A 293 -22.54 -29.71 -8.25
C MET A 293 -23.71 -29.92 -9.21
N LYS A 294 -23.75 -31.04 -9.96
CA LYS A 294 -24.85 -31.35 -10.88
C LYS A 294 -26.07 -32.00 -10.21
N ASP A 295 -25.87 -32.48 -8.97
CA ASP A 295 -26.90 -33.11 -8.14
C ASP A 295 -27.56 -32.07 -7.20
#